data_a2849bb0592b663e87814971aaa82bb5
#
_entry.id   a2849bb0592b663e87814971aaa82bb5
#
_cell.length_a   1.000
_cell.length_b   1.000
_cell.length_c   1.000
_cell.angle_alpha   90.00
_cell.angle_beta   90.00
_cell.angle_gamma   90.00
#
_symmetry.space_group_name_H-M   'P 1'
#
loop_
_entity.id
_entity.type
_entity.pdbx_description
1 polymer ?
#
loop_
_entity_poly.entity_id
_entity_poly.type
_entity_poly.pdbx_seq_one_letter_code
_entity_poly.pdbx_strand_id
1 'polypeptide(L)'
;MLLVIIADFMVATLNFQDYFDHLESNQAKLRARIVKLQADLETNPKSEKKQNQLRELSSQFETFDVRKGEATAFIDKYGQEDIVLAGSLFVYTPQEAVYLFSGSYPEFNKFYAPALLQEYVMTQAIKRGIGFYNFLGIMGIFDGSDGVLRFKQNFNGYIVRKMGTFRYYPQPLKYKAIQVVKKLLGRN
;
A
#
# COMPACT_ATOMS: atom_id res chain seq x y z
N MET A 1 -32.38 -8.44 -14.56
CA MET A 1 -30.97 -8.02 -14.55
C MET A 1 -30.33 -8.57 -13.27
N LEU A 2 -29.44 -9.54 -13.40
CA LEU A 2 -28.73 -10.10 -12.23
C LEU A 2 -27.58 -9.13 -11.91
N LEU A 3 -27.59 -8.51 -10.73
CA LEU A 3 -26.45 -7.73 -10.23
C LEU A 3 -25.41 -8.72 -9.68
N VAL A 4 -24.28 -8.85 -10.37
CA VAL A 4 -23.17 -9.68 -9.87
C VAL A 4 -22.23 -8.75 -9.11
N ILE A 5 -22.12 -8.99 -7.81
CA ILE A 5 -21.13 -8.35 -6.94
C ILE A 5 -20.05 -9.40 -6.64
N ILE A 6 -18.80 -9.08 -6.91
CA ILE A 6 -17.65 -9.92 -6.62
C ILE A 6 -16.89 -9.25 -5.48
N ALA A 7 -16.58 -10.02 -4.44
CA ALA A 7 -15.76 -9.56 -3.33
C ALA A 7 -14.49 -10.41 -3.28
N ASP A 8 -13.33 -9.75 -3.33
CA ASP A 8 -12.02 -10.40 -3.25
C ASP A 8 -11.31 -9.94 -1.98
N PHE A 9 -10.98 -10.91 -1.11
CA PHE A 9 -10.06 -10.67 -0.01
C PHE A 9 -8.65 -11.04 -0.45
N MET A 10 -7.75 -10.08 -0.43
CA MET A 10 -6.38 -10.25 -0.90
C MET A 10 -5.39 -10.00 0.23
N VAL A 11 -4.32 -10.78 0.23
CA VAL A 11 -3.20 -10.61 1.14
C VAL A 11 -1.91 -10.40 0.33
N ALA A 12 -1.03 -9.56 0.85
CA ALA A 12 0.33 -9.45 0.37
C ALA A 12 1.24 -10.18 1.36
N THR A 13 1.97 -11.15 0.86
CA THR A 13 2.94 -11.95 1.63
C THR A 13 4.35 -11.67 1.15
N LEU A 14 5.33 -11.92 2.00
CA LEU A 14 6.74 -11.86 1.67
C LEU A 14 7.47 -13.02 2.35
N ASN A 15 8.25 -13.75 1.57
CA ASN A 15 9.28 -14.65 2.07
C ASN A 15 10.56 -13.85 2.26
N PHE A 16 11.06 -13.77 3.48
CA PHE A 16 12.24 -12.96 3.78
C PHE A 16 13.54 -13.57 3.24
N GLN A 17 13.61 -14.89 3.07
CA GLN A 17 14.75 -15.52 2.42
C GLN A 17 14.80 -15.16 0.94
N ASP A 18 13.69 -15.28 0.22
CA ASP A 18 13.60 -14.89 -1.19
C ASP A 18 13.93 -13.41 -1.37
N TYR A 19 13.48 -12.57 -0.44
CA TYR A 19 13.80 -11.14 -0.45
C TYR A 19 15.30 -10.90 -0.27
N PHE A 20 15.94 -11.60 0.67
CA PHE A 20 17.39 -11.52 0.88
C PHE A 20 18.16 -11.94 -0.38
N ASP A 21 17.80 -13.09 -0.97
CA ASP A 21 18.44 -13.63 -2.17
C ASP A 21 18.29 -12.66 -3.37
N HIS A 22 17.12 -12.03 -3.48
CA HIS A 22 16.90 -10.99 -4.48
C HIS A 22 17.78 -9.75 -4.26
N LEU A 23 17.93 -9.29 -3.02
CA LEU A 23 18.83 -8.19 -2.66
C LEU A 23 20.28 -8.54 -3.01
N GLU A 24 20.74 -9.74 -2.68
CA GLU A 24 22.09 -10.22 -2.96
C GLU A 24 22.37 -10.26 -4.46
N SER A 25 21.45 -10.83 -5.24
CA SER A 25 21.55 -10.86 -6.72
C SER A 25 21.64 -9.45 -7.32
N ASN A 26 20.82 -8.51 -6.84
CA ASN A 26 20.84 -7.13 -7.34
C ASN A 26 22.10 -6.37 -6.91
N GLN A 27 22.57 -6.61 -5.70
CA GLN A 27 23.83 -6.04 -5.21
C GLN A 27 25.02 -6.52 -6.02
N ALA A 28 25.06 -7.83 -6.39
CA ALA A 28 26.11 -8.38 -7.26
C ALA A 28 26.12 -7.70 -8.65
N LYS A 29 24.94 -7.49 -9.25
CA LYS A 29 24.82 -6.75 -10.52
C LYS A 29 25.30 -5.29 -10.37
N LEU A 30 24.96 -4.66 -9.27
CA LEU A 30 25.39 -3.28 -8.97
C LEU A 30 26.92 -3.21 -8.82
N ARG A 31 27.51 -4.16 -8.08
CA ARG A 31 28.97 -4.27 -7.92
C ARG A 31 29.69 -4.40 -9.26
N ALA A 32 29.20 -5.23 -10.16
CA ALA A 32 29.77 -5.38 -11.51
C ALA A 32 29.75 -4.04 -12.28
N ARG A 33 28.66 -3.26 -12.14
CA ARG A 33 28.56 -1.91 -12.76
C ARG A 33 29.54 -0.92 -12.15
N ILE A 34 29.72 -0.95 -10.82
CA ILE A 34 30.69 -0.10 -10.11
C ILE A 34 32.11 -0.40 -10.60
N VAL A 35 32.51 -1.68 -10.65
CA VAL A 35 33.83 -2.10 -11.12
C VAL A 35 34.09 -1.61 -12.54
N LYS A 36 33.12 -1.78 -13.45
CA LYS A 36 33.22 -1.29 -14.83
C LYS A 36 33.40 0.22 -14.88
N LEU A 37 32.64 0.95 -14.07
CA LEU A 37 32.70 2.41 -14.04
C LEU A 37 34.01 2.93 -13.44
N GLN A 38 34.57 2.23 -12.46
CA GLN A 38 35.91 2.52 -11.90
C GLN A 38 37.00 2.34 -12.96
N ALA A 39 37.01 1.23 -13.71
CA ALA A 39 37.94 1.00 -14.81
C ALA A 39 37.82 2.09 -15.90
N ASP A 40 36.60 2.51 -16.22
CA ASP A 40 36.36 3.61 -17.16
C ASP A 40 36.91 4.98 -16.62
N LEU A 41 36.87 5.20 -15.31
CA LEU A 41 37.42 6.41 -14.68
C LEU A 41 38.95 6.40 -14.63
N GLU A 42 39.59 5.23 -14.56
CA GLU A 42 41.04 5.12 -14.69
C GLU A 42 41.54 5.64 -16.03
N THR A 43 40.76 5.40 -17.12
CA THR A 43 41.08 5.89 -18.46
C THR A 43 40.69 7.37 -18.69
N ASN A 44 39.67 7.86 -17.99
CA ASN A 44 39.19 9.22 -18.09
C ASN A 44 38.80 9.83 -16.71
N PRO A 45 39.79 10.17 -15.87
CA PRO A 45 39.56 10.58 -14.47
C PRO A 45 38.84 11.93 -14.31
N LYS A 46 38.81 12.78 -15.33
CA LYS A 46 38.18 14.11 -15.29
C LYS A 46 36.68 14.13 -15.61
N SER A 47 36.05 12.99 -15.83
CA SER A 47 34.64 12.93 -16.18
C SER A 47 33.76 13.09 -14.91
N GLU A 48 33.33 14.31 -14.60
CA GLU A 48 32.42 14.60 -13.48
C GLU A 48 31.14 13.76 -13.52
N LYS A 49 30.58 13.54 -14.72
CA LYS A 49 29.39 12.69 -14.90
C LYS A 49 29.62 11.27 -14.38
N LYS A 50 30.75 10.65 -14.72
CA LYS A 50 31.07 9.30 -14.26
C LYS A 50 31.39 9.26 -12.77
N GLN A 51 32.04 10.29 -12.23
CA GLN A 51 32.29 10.41 -10.79
C GLN A 51 30.97 10.52 -10.00
N ASN A 52 30.02 11.35 -10.44
CA ASN A 52 28.72 11.46 -9.81
C ASN A 52 27.93 10.15 -9.88
N GLN A 53 27.97 9.48 -11.03
CA GLN A 53 27.34 8.16 -11.19
C GLN A 53 27.98 7.10 -10.26
N LEU A 54 29.30 7.12 -10.07
CA LEU A 54 29.98 6.22 -9.14
C LEU A 54 29.53 6.45 -7.69
N ARG A 55 29.42 7.73 -7.26
CA ARG A 55 28.92 8.06 -5.92
C ARG A 55 27.51 7.56 -5.70
N GLU A 56 26.63 7.75 -6.69
CA GLU A 56 25.25 7.28 -6.63
C GLU A 56 25.18 5.76 -6.52
N LEU A 57 25.92 5.03 -7.37
CA LEU A 57 25.96 3.56 -7.33
C LEU A 57 26.56 3.04 -6.03
N SER A 58 27.59 3.70 -5.48
CA SER A 58 28.18 3.34 -4.18
C SER A 58 27.18 3.54 -3.04
N SER A 59 26.45 4.64 -3.00
CA SER A 59 25.39 4.86 -2.01
C SER A 59 24.26 3.84 -2.11
N GLN A 60 23.88 3.47 -3.33
CA GLN A 60 22.92 2.38 -3.55
C GLN A 60 23.47 1.05 -3.02
N PHE A 61 24.75 0.76 -3.22
CA PHE A 61 25.39 -0.47 -2.73
C PHE A 61 25.33 -0.56 -1.21
N GLU A 62 25.65 0.51 -0.49
CA GLU A 62 25.55 0.58 0.97
C GLU A 62 24.09 0.36 1.45
N THR A 63 23.12 0.89 0.70
CA THR A 63 21.70 0.68 1.00
C THR A 63 21.31 -0.80 0.93
N PHE A 64 21.89 -1.57 0.01
CA PHE A 64 21.68 -3.03 -0.04
C PHE A 64 22.23 -3.74 1.21
N ASP A 65 23.36 -3.33 1.72
CA ASP A 65 23.92 -3.93 2.95
C ASP A 65 23.02 -3.71 4.16
N VAL A 66 22.49 -2.49 4.32
CA VAL A 66 21.51 -2.20 5.36
C VAL A 66 20.26 -3.08 5.22
N ARG A 67 19.70 -3.14 4.00
CA ARG A 67 18.50 -3.95 3.74
C ARG A 67 18.72 -5.44 3.95
N LYS A 68 19.89 -5.96 3.60
CA LYS A 68 20.25 -7.37 3.85
C LYS A 68 20.35 -7.65 5.36
N GLY A 69 20.94 -6.76 6.13
CA GLY A 69 20.97 -6.87 7.58
C GLY A 69 19.58 -6.91 8.20
N GLU A 70 18.68 -6.06 7.73
CA GLU A 70 17.27 -6.07 8.14
C GLU A 70 16.53 -7.36 7.72
N ALA A 71 16.79 -7.85 6.50
CA ALA A 71 16.20 -9.10 6.00
C ALA A 71 16.68 -10.29 6.87
N THR A 72 17.97 -10.34 7.22
CA THR A 72 18.51 -11.37 8.13
C THR A 72 17.79 -11.36 9.49
N ALA A 73 17.57 -10.18 10.08
CA ALA A 73 16.84 -10.07 11.34
C ALA A 73 15.39 -10.57 11.23
N PHE A 74 14.73 -10.37 10.08
CA PHE A 74 13.39 -10.94 9.84
C PHE A 74 13.44 -12.46 9.61
N ILE A 75 14.45 -12.99 8.93
CA ILE A 75 14.65 -14.43 8.76
C ILE A 75 14.84 -15.08 10.12
N ASP A 76 15.67 -14.50 11.01
CA ASP A 76 15.89 -14.99 12.36
C ASP A 76 14.61 -15.02 13.21
N LYS A 77 13.72 -14.03 12.99
CA LYS A 77 12.46 -13.89 13.73
C LYS A 77 11.34 -14.76 13.19
N TYR A 78 11.20 -14.87 11.88
CA TYR A 78 10.04 -15.47 11.22
C TYR A 78 10.36 -16.76 10.45
N GLY A 79 11.64 -17.11 10.29
CA GLY A 79 12.05 -18.27 9.50
C GLY A 79 11.90 -18.05 7.99
N GLN A 80 11.66 -19.14 7.27
CA GLN A 80 11.57 -19.17 5.81
C GLN A 80 10.13 -19.29 5.31
N GLU A 81 9.16 -18.94 6.13
CA GLU A 81 7.75 -18.98 5.75
C GLU A 81 7.30 -17.66 5.08
N ASP A 82 6.22 -17.75 4.31
CA ASP A 82 5.56 -16.59 3.74
C ASP A 82 4.82 -15.82 4.84
N ILE A 83 5.25 -14.62 5.12
CA ILE A 83 4.67 -13.77 6.17
C ILE A 83 3.67 -12.80 5.55
N VAL A 84 2.46 -12.76 6.10
CA VAL A 84 1.44 -11.79 5.69
C VAL A 84 1.82 -10.39 6.18
N LEU A 85 1.99 -9.47 5.25
CA LEU A 85 2.35 -8.07 5.52
C LEU A 85 1.12 -7.16 5.61
N ALA A 86 0.13 -7.40 4.74
CA ALA A 86 -1.10 -6.63 4.65
C ALA A 86 -2.23 -7.48 4.05
N GLY A 87 -3.47 -7.11 4.38
CA GLY A 87 -4.65 -7.68 3.76
C GLY A 87 -5.69 -6.60 3.47
N SER A 88 -6.47 -6.81 2.41
CA SER A 88 -7.52 -5.87 2.00
C SER A 88 -8.69 -6.58 1.37
N LEU A 89 -9.88 -6.05 1.62
CA LEU A 89 -11.13 -6.50 1.00
C LEU A 89 -11.54 -5.51 -0.08
N PHE A 90 -11.79 -6.02 -1.27
CA PHE A 90 -12.26 -5.26 -2.42
C PHE A 90 -13.61 -5.77 -2.89
N VAL A 91 -14.43 -4.86 -3.39
CA VAL A 91 -15.72 -5.19 -3.98
C VAL A 91 -15.77 -4.62 -5.38
N TYR A 92 -16.20 -5.44 -6.34
CA TYR A 92 -16.35 -5.04 -7.73
C TYR A 92 -17.83 -5.01 -8.10
N THR A 93 -18.23 -3.90 -8.68
CA THR A 93 -19.51 -3.73 -9.34
C THR A 93 -19.27 -3.38 -10.80
N PRO A 94 -20.27 -3.40 -11.67
CA PRO A 94 -20.11 -2.93 -13.04
C PRO A 94 -19.67 -1.45 -13.16
N GLN A 95 -19.89 -0.65 -12.11
CA GLN A 95 -19.62 0.78 -12.10
C GLN A 95 -18.29 1.13 -11.46
N GLU A 96 -17.92 0.44 -10.37
CA GLU A 96 -16.74 0.80 -9.60
C GLU A 96 -16.09 -0.43 -8.91
N ALA A 97 -14.78 -0.36 -8.71
CA ALA A 97 -14.05 -1.19 -7.77
C ALA A 97 -13.87 -0.42 -6.45
N VAL A 98 -14.23 -1.03 -5.34
CA VAL A 98 -14.26 -0.39 -4.02
C VAL A 98 -13.22 -1.00 -3.11
N TYR A 99 -12.32 -0.19 -2.57
CA TYR A 99 -11.42 -0.55 -1.48
C TYR A 99 -12.17 -0.44 -0.15
N LEU A 100 -12.66 -1.56 0.37
CA LEU A 100 -13.64 -1.57 1.46
C LEU A 100 -12.99 -1.57 2.85
N PHE A 101 -12.08 -2.52 3.09
CA PHE A 101 -11.35 -2.66 4.35
C PHE A 101 -9.90 -3.01 4.09
N SER A 102 -9.02 -2.62 5.01
CA SER A 102 -7.62 -3.02 4.98
C SER A 102 -7.02 -3.06 6.38
N GLY A 103 -5.98 -3.88 6.48
CA GLY A 103 -5.11 -3.93 7.65
C GLY A 103 -3.68 -4.21 7.20
N SER A 104 -2.71 -3.70 7.94
CA SER A 104 -1.29 -3.98 7.75
C SER A 104 -0.60 -4.00 9.11
N TYR A 105 0.50 -4.72 9.19
CA TYR A 105 1.33 -4.71 10.38
C TYR A 105 2.31 -3.54 10.29
N PRO A 106 2.37 -2.63 11.29
CA PRO A 106 3.27 -1.47 11.27
C PRO A 106 4.75 -1.84 11.11
N GLU A 107 5.16 -2.99 11.60
CA GLU A 107 6.51 -3.53 11.48
C GLU A 107 6.96 -3.67 10.02
N PHE A 108 6.00 -3.90 9.10
CA PHE A 108 6.27 -4.13 7.67
C PHE A 108 5.96 -2.92 6.79
N ASN A 109 5.71 -1.74 7.37
CA ASN A 109 5.36 -0.55 6.61
C ASN A 109 6.37 -0.19 5.51
N LYS A 110 7.65 -0.48 5.73
CA LYS A 110 8.73 -0.23 4.76
C LYS A 110 8.63 -1.03 3.46
N PHE A 111 7.81 -2.09 3.43
CA PHE A 111 7.57 -2.90 2.22
C PHE A 111 6.41 -2.38 1.39
N TYR A 112 5.67 -1.38 1.86
CA TYR A 112 4.54 -0.76 1.15
C TYR A 112 3.49 -1.75 0.65
N ALA A 113 3.30 -2.88 1.33
CA ALA A 113 2.39 -3.94 0.95
C ALA A 113 0.94 -3.47 0.65
N PRO A 114 0.34 -2.52 1.44
CA PRO A 114 -0.96 -1.97 1.08
C PRO A 114 -0.98 -1.28 -0.29
N ALA A 115 0.10 -0.60 -0.69
CA ALA A 115 0.17 0.06 -2.00
C ALA A 115 0.24 -0.95 -3.14
N LEU A 116 0.97 -2.05 -2.97
CA LEU A 116 1.03 -3.16 -3.93
C LEU A 116 -0.37 -3.74 -4.17
N LEU A 117 -1.16 -3.95 -3.11
CA LEU A 117 -2.53 -4.43 -3.25
C LEU A 117 -3.42 -3.46 -4.04
N GLN A 118 -3.25 -2.13 -3.85
CA GLN A 118 -3.97 -1.12 -4.62
C GLN A 118 -3.60 -1.18 -6.11
N GLU A 119 -2.30 -1.21 -6.42
CA GLU A 119 -1.81 -1.28 -7.80
C GLU A 119 -2.36 -2.52 -8.52
N TYR A 120 -2.30 -3.67 -7.86
CA TYR A 120 -2.83 -4.91 -8.41
C TYR A 120 -4.32 -4.79 -8.73
N VAL A 121 -5.13 -4.33 -7.77
CA VAL A 121 -6.59 -4.24 -7.93
C VAL A 121 -6.99 -3.18 -8.95
N MET A 122 -6.31 -2.04 -9.00
CA MET A 122 -6.53 -1.04 -10.06
C MET A 122 -6.25 -1.62 -11.43
N THR A 123 -5.17 -2.40 -11.57
CA THR A 123 -4.83 -3.09 -12.81
C THR A 123 -5.90 -4.10 -13.21
N GLN A 124 -6.44 -4.87 -12.24
CA GLN A 124 -7.55 -5.79 -12.50
C GLN A 124 -8.85 -5.07 -12.87
N ALA A 125 -9.15 -3.94 -12.22
CA ALA A 125 -10.31 -3.11 -12.54
C ALA A 125 -10.25 -2.60 -13.99
N ILE A 126 -9.10 -2.10 -14.42
CA ILE A 126 -8.86 -1.67 -15.80
C ILE A 126 -9.08 -2.84 -16.78
N LYS A 127 -8.52 -4.01 -16.52
CA LYS A 127 -8.70 -5.21 -17.36
C LYS A 127 -10.15 -5.66 -17.46
N ARG A 128 -10.96 -5.41 -16.42
CA ARG A 128 -12.39 -5.71 -16.36
C ARG A 128 -13.26 -4.61 -16.99
N GLY A 129 -12.68 -3.52 -17.47
CA GLY A 129 -13.40 -2.38 -18.03
C GLY A 129 -14.14 -1.53 -16.98
N ILE A 130 -13.77 -1.62 -15.70
CA ILE A 130 -14.36 -0.84 -14.62
C ILE A 130 -13.71 0.55 -14.62
N GLY A 131 -14.52 1.58 -14.86
CA GLY A 131 -14.05 2.95 -15.07
C GLY A 131 -13.74 3.74 -13.81
N PHE A 132 -14.18 3.30 -12.63
CA PHE A 132 -13.99 4.02 -11.37
C PHE A 132 -13.37 3.15 -10.31
N TYR A 133 -12.45 3.75 -9.54
CA TYR A 133 -11.86 3.15 -8.34
C TYR A 133 -12.20 4.01 -7.12
N ASN A 134 -12.88 3.42 -6.14
CA ASN A 134 -13.40 4.11 -4.97
C ASN A 134 -12.60 3.71 -3.72
N PHE A 135 -11.79 4.64 -3.21
CA PHE A 135 -11.04 4.47 -1.95
C PHE A 135 -11.90 4.58 -0.68
N LEU A 136 -13.22 4.72 -0.81
CA LEU A 136 -14.14 5.03 0.29
C LEU A 136 -13.85 6.35 1.03
N GLY A 137 -14.42 6.46 2.22
CA GLY A 137 -14.39 7.68 3.01
C GLY A 137 -13.03 8.04 3.59
N ILE A 138 -12.92 9.29 3.95
CA ILE A 138 -11.87 9.89 4.77
C ILE A 138 -12.53 10.67 5.90
N MET A 139 -11.80 11.01 6.95
CA MET A 139 -12.34 11.76 8.08
C MET A 139 -12.66 13.23 7.73
N GLY A 140 -12.15 13.74 6.63
CA GLY A 140 -12.35 15.13 6.20
C GLY A 140 -11.46 16.12 6.94
N ILE A 141 -10.36 15.64 7.51
CA ILE A 141 -9.33 16.46 8.16
C ILE A 141 -8.21 16.69 7.14
N PHE A 142 -7.97 17.96 6.80
CA PHE A 142 -7.05 18.35 5.74
C PHE A 142 -5.79 19.07 6.22
N ASP A 143 -5.48 18.98 7.51
CA ASP A 143 -4.31 19.60 8.15
C ASP A 143 -3.01 18.76 8.02
N GLY A 144 -3.09 17.62 7.32
CA GLY A 144 -1.97 16.70 7.13
C GLY A 144 -1.84 15.63 8.23
N SER A 145 -2.67 15.63 9.26
CA SER A 145 -2.65 14.63 10.34
C SER A 145 -3.28 13.30 9.95
N ASP A 146 -4.20 13.27 8.96
CA ASP A 146 -4.87 12.06 8.49
C ASP A 146 -3.94 11.22 7.61
N GLY A 147 -3.35 10.15 8.19
CA GLY A 147 -2.50 9.22 7.49
C GLY A 147 -3.21 8.43 6.38
N VAL A 148 -4.53 8.18 6.54
CA VAL A 148 -5.35 7.50 5.53
C VAL A 148 -5.54 8.39 4.31
N LEU A 149 -5.81 9.68 4.53
CA LEU A 149 -5.89 10.65 3.44
C LEU A 149 -4.55 10.75 2.70
N ARG A 150 -3.42 10.88 3.42
CA ARG A 150 -2.08 10.93 2.80
C ARG A 150 -1.79 9.70 1.96
N PHE A 151 -2.13 8.51 2.45
CA PHE A 151 -1.99 7.27 1.70
C PHE A 151 -2.80 7.31 0.39
N LYS A 152 -4.07 7.70 0.44
CA LYS A 152 -4.95 7.77 -0.74
C LYS A 152 -4.51 8.84 -1.76
N GLN A 153 -3.94 9.95 -1.30
CA GLN A 153 -3.42 11.01 -2.16
C GLN A 153 -2.26 10.56 -3.04
N ASN A 154 -1.45 9.57 -2.62
CA ASN A 154 -0.36 9.02 -3.44
C ASN A 154 -0.82 8.40 -4.77
N PHE A 155 -2.11 8.08 -4.89
CA PHE A 155 -2.70 7.52 -6.11
C PHE A 155 -3.35 8.58 -7.01
N ASN A 156 -3.06 9.86 -6.76
CA ASN A 156 -3.57 11.00 -7.54
C ASN A 156 -5.10 11.02 -7.70
N GLY A 157 -5.82 10.54 -6.69
CA GLY A 157 -7.27 10.56 -6.65
C GLY A 157 -7.84 11.95 -6.29
N TYR A 158 -9.13 12.13 -6.54
CA TYR A 158 -9.86 13.34 -6.15
C TYR A 158 -10.91 13.04 -5.08
N ILE A 159 -11.24 14.05 -4.28
CA ILE A 159 -12.20 13.93 -3.18
C ILE A 159 -13.56 14.41 -3.65
N VAL A 160 -14.57 13.57 -3.41
CA VAL A 160 -15.97 13.89 -3.71
C VAL A 160 -16.75 14.03 -2.40
N ARG A 161 -17.35 15.19 -2.17
CA ARG A 161 -18.27 15.38 -1.06
C ARG A 161 -19.64 14.83 -1.46
N LYS A 162 -20.05 13.75 -0.80
CA LYS A 162 -21.41 13.17 -0.98
C LYS A 162 -22.40 13.88 -0.08
N MET A 163 -23.67 13.87 -0.45
CA MET A 163 -24.75 14.55 0.30
C MET A 163 -25.02 13.96 1.68
N GLY A 164 -24.39 12.83 2.03
CA GLY A 164 -24.60 12.15 3.30
C GLY A 164 -25.76 11.15 3.26
N THR A 165 -26.18 10.72 4.46
CA THR A 165 -27.24 9.72 4.61
C THR A 165 -28.57 10.41 4.92
N PHE A 166 -29.57 10.17 4.08
CA PHE A 166 -30.95 10.58 4.36
C PHE A 166 -31.65 9.47 5.13
N ARG A 167 -32.30 9.85 6.24
CA ARG A 167 -33.09 8.93 7.04
C ARG A 167 -34.55 9.38 7.02
N TYR A 168 -35.44 8.50 6.61
CA TYR A 168 -36.88 8.71 6.67
C TYR A 168 -37.46 7.85 7.80
N TYR A 169 -38.24 8.47 8.66
CA TYR A 169 -38.91 7.80 9.78
C TYR A 169 -40.42 7.84 9.53
N PRO A 170 -41.02 6.75 9.08
CA PRO A 170 -42.49 6.72 8.80
C PRO A 170 -43.34 7.04 10.04
N GLN A 171 -42.80 6.76 11.22
CA GLN A 171 -43.48 7.00 12.50
C GLN A 171 -42.53 7.72 13.48
N PRO A 172 -42.34 9.04 13.32
CA PRO A 172 -41.33 9.80 14.07
C PRO A 172 -41.57 9.80 15.58
N LEU A 173 -42.82 9.74 16.02
CA LEU A 173 -43.14 9.68 17.46
C LEU A 173 -42.73 8.35 18.09
N LYS A 174 -42.98 7.21 17.42
CA LYS A 174 -42.50 5.91 17.91
C LYS A 174 -40.99 5.84 17.92
N TYR A 175 -40.34 6.38 16.90
CA TYR A 175 -38.88 6.46 16.87
C TYR A 175 -38.33 7.26 18.08
N LYS A 176 -38.89 8.43 18.36
CA LYS A 176 -38.48 9.24 19.54
C LYS A 176 -38.69 8.49 20.86
N ALA A 177 -39.85 7.82 21.01
CA ALA A 177 -40.13 7.03 22.22
C ALA A 177 -39.09 5.89 22.39
N ILE A 178 -38.76 5.16 21.33
CA ILE A 178 -37.72 4.10 21.35
C ILE A 178 -36.34 4.70 21.74
N GLN A 179 -35.97 5.86 21.20
CA GLN A 179 -34.71 6.52 21.56
C GLN A 179 -34.66 6.92 23.05
N VAL A 180 -35.74 7.42 23.58
CA VAL A 180 -35.82 7.72 25.02
C VAL A 180 -35.64 6.47 25.86
N VAL A 181 -36.36 5.41 25.53
CA VAL A 181 -36.22 4.11 26.23
C VAL A 181 -34.78 3.55 26.13
N LYS A 182 -34.15 3.59 24.93
CA LYS A 182 -32.74 3.18 24.77
C LYS A 182 -31.81 3.97 25.68
N LYS A 183 -32.00 5.31 25.73
CA LYS A 183 -31.18 6.19 26.58
C LYS A 183 -31.34 5.86 28.06
N LEU A 184 -32.58 5.57 28.50
CA LEU A 184 -32.86 5.20 29.91
C LEU A 184 -32.25 3.83 30.26
N LEU A 185 -32.12 2.91 29.27
CA LEU A 185 -31.51 1.60 29.43
C LEU A 185 -29.99 1.61 29.22
N GLY A 186 -29.34 2.78 29.05
CA GLY A 186 -27.91 2.90 28.84
C GLY A 186 -27.40 2.30 27.52
N ARG A 187 -28.29 2.12 26.55
CA ARG A 187 -27.96 1.60 25.21
C ARG A 187 -27.95 2.77 24.22
N ASN A 188 -26.75 3.20 23.80
CA ASN A 188 -26.56 4.18 22.70
C ASN A 188 -26.64 3.51 21.34
#